data_acb20a689510d71740fe7c52fc1b2f7b
#
_entry.id   acb20a689510d71740fe7c52fc1b2f7b
#
_cell.length_a   1.000
_cell.length_b   1.000
_cell.length_c   1.000
_cell.angle_alpha   90.00
_cell.angle_beta   90.00
_cell.angle_gamma   90.00
#
_symmetry.space_group_name_H-M   'P 1'
#
loop_
_entity.id
_entity.type
_entity.pdbx_description
1 polymer ?
#
loop_
_entity_poly.entity_id
_entity_poly.type
_entity_poly.pdbx_seq_one_letter_code
_entity_poly.pdbx_strand_id
1 'polypeptide(L)'
;MKKNISLYLVLCTFVFSLVSCTGSDRAHQLKVLNWADYIDEDVKAGFEEWYFAQTGEKVKIVYETFDINETALTKIEVGHEDYDVFCPSEYIIERMLKKGLLLPIQKDLIPDSIRYFDNISPFVTDKFQQMAPSEDIRVSDYTAGYMWGTTGFIYNPQFVNREDLSSWAAVLDPKFENKILMKDAFRDVYSVLVLYAFADQIEAGEVTRDELVRDITPERVAAVKEVLLQAKKQICGWEIDFGKEEMTKGKAWLNLSWSGDAQFAIEEAAEMGVMLDYIVPQEGSNVWFDGWVIPKYAKNTKAAAYFIDYMCRADNALANMDEIGYVSCAGGDKAAAAILEEQNDEEEWPETVDASYFFGDQPIIVEDEVLDPHALHLNPVYYADKSIIDRCALMHDAGDSQEMLLEMWNEIKLAR
;
A
#
# COMPACT_ATOMS: atom_id res chain seq x y z
N MET A 1 -38.37 -68.97 -2.58
CA MET A 1 -37.16 -68.27 -3.09
C MET A 1 -37.54 -67.10 -4.02
N LYS A 2 -38.39 -66.16 -3.64
CA LYS A 2 -38.78 -64.98 -4.45
C LYS A 2 -38.94 -63.66 -3.66
N LYS A 3 -38.31 -63.53 -2.46
CA LYS A 3 -38.41 -62.33 -1.64
C LYS A 3 -37.12 -61.55 -1.41
N ASN A 4 -35.97 -62.05 -1.87
CA ASN A 4 -34.68 -61.41 -1.53
C ASN A 4 -33.99 -60.67 -2.70
N ILE A 5 -34.58 -60.64 -3.91
CA ILE A 5 -34.00 -59.95 -5.09
C ILE A 5 -34.45 -58.48 -5.16
N SER A 6 -35.60 -58.13 -4.54
CA SER A 6 -36.12 -56.79 -4.56
C SER A 6 -35.41 -55.82 -3.61
N LEU A 7 -34.72 -56.34 -2.58
CA LEU A 7 -34.04 -55.52 -1.57
C LEU A 7 -32.63 -55.08 -2.02
N TYR A 8 -31.97 -55.83 -2.90
CA TYR A 8 -30.66 -55.48 -3.43
C TYR A 8 -30.72 -54.45 -4.57
N LEU A 9 -31.83 -54.36 -5.29
CA LEU A 9 -31.97 -53.36 -6.38
C LEU A 9 -32.26 -51.94 -5.86
N VAL A 10 -32.87 -51.85 -4.67
CA VAL A 10 -33.11 -50.53 -4.02
C VAL A 10 -31.90 -49.99 -3.31
N LEU A 11 -30.98 -50.85 -2.87
CA LEU A 11 -29.74 -50.40 -2.22
C LEU A 11 -28.65 -49.92 -3.22
N CYS A 12 -28.69 -50.37 -4.49
CA CYS A 12 -27.76 -49.93 -5.53
C CYS A 12 -28.18 -48.62 -6.17
N THR A 13 -29.43 -48.19 -6.07
CA THR A 13 -29.91 -46.88 -6.59
C THR A 13 -29.67 -45.72 -5.61
N PHE A 14 -29.37 -46.01 -4.34
CA PHE A 14 -29.16 -44.96 -3.31
C PHE A 14 -27.67 -44.57 -3.11
N VAL A 15 -26.75 -45.32 -3.72
CA VAL A 15 -25.31 -45.04 -3.61
C VAL A 15 -24.80 -44.13 -4.77
N PHE A 16 -25.62 -43.90 -5.82
CA PHE A 16 -25.21 -43.04 -6.93
C PHE A 16 -25.64 -41.57 -6.82
N SER A 17 -26.31 -41.15 -5.74
CA SER A 17 -26.78 -39.76 -5.56
C SER A 17 -26.04 -39.00 -4.45
N LEU A 18 -24.88 -39.46 -4.00
CA LEU A 18 -24.05 -38.76 -3.00
C LEU A 18 -22.65 -38.40 -3.49
N VAL A 19 -22.41 -38.40 -4.79
CA VAL A 19 -21.25 -37.73 -5.39
C VAL A 19 -21.75 -36.52 -6.16
N SER A 20 -22.49 -35.64 -5.49
CA SER A 20 -22.45 -34.24 -5.83
C SER A 20 -21.13 -33.72 -5.25
N CYS A 21 -20.08 -33.83 -6.04
CA CYS A 21 -18.89 -33.04 -5.83
C CYS A 21 -19.33 -31.59 -5.79
N THR A 22 -19.41 -31.00 -4.61
CA THR A 22 -19.24 -29.56 -4.42
C THR A 22 -17.77 -29.23 -4.69
N GLY A 23 -17.29 -29.53 -5.87
CA GLY A 23 -16.19 -28.82 -6.47
C GLY A 23 -16.74 -27.45 -6.73
N SER A 24 -16.43 -26.47 -5.88
CA SER A 24 -16.65 -25.08 -6.23
C SER A 24 -16.09 -24.90 -7.62
N ASP A 25 -16.91 -24.38 -8.54
CA ASP A 25 -16.47 -24.20 -9.92
C ASP A 25 -15.42 -23.08 -9.93
N ARG A 26 -14.14 -23.47 -9.78
CA ARG A 26 -13.00 -22.55 -9.61
C ARG A 26 -12.89 -21.54 -10.76
N ALA A 27 -13.43 -21.91 -11.92
CA ALA A 27 -13.47 -21.02 -13.09
C ALA A 27 -14.40 -19.80 -12.89
N HIS A 28 -15.38 -19.91 -11.98
CA HIS A 28 -16.31 -18.82 -11.66
C HIS A 28 -15.97 -18.13 -10.32
N GLN A 29 -14.77 -18.35 -9.78
CA GLN A 29 -14.28 -17.67 -8.59
C GLN A 29 -13.09 -16.79 -8.93
N LEU A 30 -13.07 -15.60 -8.33
CA LEU A 30 -11.93 -14.71 -8.31
C LEU A 30 -11.41 -14.66 -6.86
N LYS A 31 -10.26 -15.29 -6.62
CA LYS A 31 -9.61 -15.28 -5.31
C LYS A 31 -8.72 -14.05 -5.19
N VAL A 32 -9.09 -13.14 -4.31
CA VAL A 32 -8.37 -11.90 -4.03
C VAL A 32 -7.71 -12.00 -2.66
N LEU A 33 -6.42 -11.69 -2.57
CA LEU A 33 -5.67 -11.54 -1.33
C LEU A 33 -5.25 -10.09 -1.18
N ASN A 34 -5.76 -9.39 -0.17
CA ASN A 34 -5.48 -7.98 0.09
C ASN A 34 -5.20 -7.74 1.57
N TRP A 35 -4.77 -6.54 1.92
CA TRP A 35 -4.68 -6.08 3.31
C TRP A 35 -6.06 -6.08 3.98
N ALA A 36 -6.08 -6.19 5.31
CA ALA A 36 -7.30 -6.00 6.08
C ALA A 36 -7.78 -4.53 5.98
N ASP A 37 -9.09 -4.32 5.96
CA ASP A 37 -9.74 -2.99 5.91
C ASP A 37 -9.16 -2.06 4.82
N TYR A 38 -8.93 -2.59 3.62
CA TYR A 38 -8.18 -1.92 2.55
C TYR A 38 -8.91 -1.98 1.20
N ILE A 39 -10.22 -1.89 1.19
CA ILE A 39 -11.09 -1.79 0.01
C ILE A 39 -12.50 -1.38 0.44
N ASP A 40 -13.12 -0.49 -0.32
CA ASP A 40 -14.54 -0.21 -0.19
C ASP A 40 -15.38 -1.45 -0.55
N GLU A 41 -16.31 -1.82 0.31
CA GLU A 41 -17.15 -3.02 0.14
C GLU A 41 -18.11 -2.90 -1.05
N ASP A 42 -18.60 -1.69 -1.36
CA ASP A 42 -19.50 -1.44 -2.49
C ASP A 42 -18.72 -1.50 -3.81
N VAL A 43 -17.47 -1.00 -3.85
CA VAL A 43 -16.57 -1.17 -5.00
C VAL A 43 -16.30 -2.65 -5.24
N LYS A 44 -15.99 -3.41 -4.20
CA LYS A 44 -15.78 -4.85 -4.29
C LYS A 44 -17.02 -5.59 -4.80
N ALA A 45 -18.18 -5.29 -4.25
CA ALA A 45 -19.45 -5.92 -4.65
C ALA A 45 -19.87 -5.54 -6.07
N GLY A 46 -19.65 -4.28 -6.47
CA GLY A 46 -19.98 -3.76 -7.81
C GLY A 46 -19.20 -4.44 -8.93
N PHE A 47 -18.01 -4.98 -8.64
CA PHE A 47 -17.23 -5.69 -9.65
C PHE A 47 -17.94 -6.88 -10.27
N GLU A 48 -18.64 -7.70 -9.49
CA GLU A 48 -19.32 -8.91 -10.00
C GLU A 48 -20.38 -8.57 -11.07
N GLU A 49 -21.14 -7.49 -10.84
CA GLU A 49 -22.17 -7.01 -11.77
C GLU A 49 -21.52 -6.35 -12.98
N TRP A 50 -20.51 -5.51 -12.77
CA TRP A 50 -19.78 -4.84 -13.85
C TRP A 50 -19.09 -5.87 -14.76
N TYR A 51 -18.39 -6.86 -14.20
CA TYR A 51 -17.75 -7.92 -14.99
C TYR A 51 -18.75 -8.71 -15.85
N PHE A 52 -19.89 -9.05 -15.26
CA PHE A 52 -20.96 -9.71 -16.02
C PHE A 52 -21.48 -8.84 -17.15
N ALA A 53 -21.69 -7.56 -16.92
CA ALA A 53 -22.16 -6.62 -17.95
C ALA A 53 -21.17 -6.49 -19.12
N GLN A 54 -19.84 -6.54 -18.83
CA GLN A 54 -18.80 -6.42 -19.85
C GLN A 54 -18.55 -7.72 -20.63
N THR A 55 -18.66 -8.87 -19.96
CA THR A 55 -18.20 -10.15 -20.53
C THR A 55 -19.31 -11.17 -20.78
N GLY A 56 -20.46 -11.03 -20.15
CA GLY A 56 -21.52 -12.05 -20.09
C GLY A 56 -21.19 -13.25 -19.19
N GLU A 57 -20.02 -13.24 -18.54
CA GLU A 57 -19.56 -14.30 -17.64
C GLU A 57 -19.79 -13.91 -16.17
N LYS A 58 -20.20 -14.88 -15.35
CA LYS A 58 -20.35 -14.65 -13.91
C LYS A 58 -19.08 -15.02 -13.18
N VAL A 59 -18.71 -14.19 -12.23
CA VAL A 59 -17.63 -14.46 -11.29
C VAL A 59 -18.10 -14.15 -9.87
N LYS A 60 -17.58 -14.89 -8.89
CA LYS A 60 -17.79 -14.63 -7.46
C LYS A 60 -16.46 -14.34 -6.79
N ILE A 61 -16.35 -13.19 -6.14
CA ILE A 61 -15.16 -12.84 -5.37
C ILE A 61 -15.09 -13.72 -4.11
N VAL A 62 -13.91 -14.33 -3.89
CA VAL A 62 -13.49 -14.96 -2.65
C VAL A 62 -12.36 -14.09 -2.11
N TYR A 63 -12.65 -13.31 -1.08
CA TYR A 63 -11.75 -12.30 -0.54
C TYR A 63 -11.12 -12.79 0.75
N GLU A 64 -9.80 -12.77 0.79
CA GLU A 64 -8.99 -13.11 1.96
C GLU A 64 -8.06 -11.95 2.30
N THR A 65 -7.77 -11.76 3.59
CA THR A 65 -6.91 -10.69 4.06
C THR A 65 -5.60 -11.21 4.64
N PHE A 66 -4.62 -10.31 4.73
CA PHE A 66 -3.33 -10.52 5.39
C PHE A 66 -2.89 -9.22 6.09
N ASP A 67 -1.99 -9.37 7.07
CA ASP A 67 -1.45 -8.25 7.84
C ASP A 67 0.07 -8.08 7.63
N ILE A 68 0.75 -9.08 7.07
CA ILE A 68 2.21 -9.11 6.90
C ILE A 68 2.54 -9.62 5.49
N ASN A 69 3.23 -8.79 4.72
CA ASN A 69 3.66 -9.06 3.35
C ASN A 69 4.39 -10.41 3.20
N GLU A 70 5.35 -10.70 4.07
CA GLU A 70 6.18 -11.91 4.00
C GLU A 70 5.36 -13.18 4.26
N THR A 71 4.36 -13.08 5.12
CA THR A 71 3.43 -14.19 5.39
C THR A 71 2.56 -14.46 4.16
N ALA A 72 2.02 -13.41 3.55
CA ALA A 72 1.22 -13.52 2.32
C ALA A 72 2.05 -14.08 1.17
N LEU A 73 3.29 -13.60 0.99
CA LEU A 73 4.20 -14.13 -0.02
C LEU A 73 4.49 -15.62 0.18
N THR A 74 4.65 -16.07 1.42
CA THR A 74 4.92 -17.48 1.75
C THR A 74 3.78 -18.40 1.31
N LYS A 75 2.52 -17.96 1.41
CA LYS A 75 1.35 -18.70 0.89
C LYS A 75 1.49 -18.99 -0.60
N ILE A 76 1.99 -18.00 -1.37
CA ILE A 76 2.17 -18.11 -2.81
C ILE A 76 3.45 -18.87 -3.17
N GLU A 77 4.59 -18.48 -2.60
CA GLU A 77 5.92 -19.00 -2.96
C GLU A 77 6.11 -20.46 -2.53
N VAL A 78 5.71 -20.79 -1.31
CA VAL A 78 5.91 -22.13 -0.70
C VAL A 78 4.61 -22.93 -0.73
N GLY A 79 3.49 -22.29 -0.38
CA GLY A 79 2.16 -22.95 -0.33
C GLY A 79 1.59 -23.22 -1.73
N HIS A 80 2.05 -22.54 -2.76
CA HIS A 80 1.52 -22.58 -4.12
C HIS A 80 0.01 -22.36 -4.17
N GLU A 81 -0.50 -21.51 -3.25
CA GLU A 81 -1.92 -21.18 -3.21
C GLU A 81 -2.35 -20.43 -4.49
N ASP A 82 -3.55 -20.74 -4.94
CA ASP A 82 -4.06 -20.35 -6.26
C ASP A 82 -4.83 -19.02 -6.25
N TYR A 83 -4.32 -18.01 -5.53
CA TYR A 83 -4.88 -16.66 -5.62
C TYR A 83 -4.81 -16.14 -7.05
N ASP A 84 -5.86 -15.43 -7.49
CA ASP A 84 -5.93 -14.82 -8.82
C ASP A 84 -5.40 -13.39 -8.80
N VAL A 85 -5.64 -12.67 -7.71
CA VAL A 85 -5.18 -11.30 -7.50
C VAL A 85 -4.56 -11.20 -6.11
N PHE A 86 -3.46 -10.45 -6.01
CA PHE A 86 -2.76 -10.14 -4.78
C PHE A 86 -2.35 -8.67 -4.77
N CYS A 87 -2.45 -8.00 -3.64
CA CYS A 87 -2.08 -6.58 -3.47
C CYS A 87 -0.96 -6.42 -2.43
N PRO A 88 0.29 -6.73 -2.75
CA PRO A 88 1.42 -6.51 -1.86
C PRO A 88 2.05 -5.14 -2.07
N SER A 89 2.95 -4.76 -1.14
CA SER A 89 3.80 -3.60 -1.31
C SER A 89 4.89 -3.81 -2.38
N GLU A 90 5.43 -2.70 -2.89
CA GLU A 90 6.35 -2.62 -4.01
C GLU A 90 7.57 -3.55 -3.88
N TYR A 91 8.20 -3.65 -2.71
CA TYR A 91 9.38 -4.50 -2.53
C TYR A 91 9.06 -6.00 -2.61
N ILE A 92 7.83 -6.40 -2.32
CA ILE A 92 7.34 -7.77 -2.55
C ILE A 92 7.07 -8.00 -4.03
N ILE A 93 6.51 -7.01 -4.73
CA ILE A 93 6.31 -7.07 -6.19
C ILE A 93 7.66 -7.27 -6.87
N GLU A 94 8.69 -6.50 -6.48
CA GLU A 94 10.05 -6.66 -6.99
C GLU A 94 10.59 -8.08 -6.75
N ARG A 95 10.44 -8.61 -5.54
CA ARG A 95 10.85 -9.97 -5.18
C ARG A 95 10.12 -11.03 -6.01
N MET A 96 8.82 -10.85 -6.21
CA MET A 96 8.01 -11.77 -7.03
C MET A 96 8.43 -11.72 -8.50
N LEU A 97 8.75 -10.55 -9.05
CA LEU A 97 9.31 -10.39 -10.40
C LEU A 97 10.64 -11.14 -10.54
N LYS A 98 11.58 -10.89 -9.62
CA LYS A 98 12.91 -11.55 -9.60
C LYS A 98 12.82 -13.07 -9.54
N LYS A 99 11.82 -13.60 -8.83
CA LYS A 99 11.59 -15.05 -8.65
C LYS A 99 10.68 -15.68 -9.72
N GLY A 100 10.15 -14.91 -10.67
CA GLY A 100 9.22 -15.39 -11.68
C GLY A 100 7.92 -15.93 -11.07
N LEU A 101 7.40 -15.26 -10.05
CA LEU A 101 6.17 -15.59 -9.33
C LEU A 101 4.95 -14.80 -9.79
N LEU A 102 5.08 -13.98 -10.84
CA LEU A 102 4.00 -13.20 -11.43
C LEU A 102 3.67 -13.68 -12.85
N LEU A 103 2.41 -13.55 -13.21
CA LEU A 103 1.92 -13.64 -14.58
C LEU A 103 1.67 -12.23 -15.11
N PRO A 104 1.90 -11.99 -16.42
CA PRO A 104 1.57 -10.70 -17.01
C PRO A 104 0.05 -10.48 -16.99
N ILE A 105 -0.36 -9.24 -16.77
CA ILE A 105 -1.75 -8.81 -16.84
C ILE A 105 -2.17 -8.82 -18.31
N GLN A 106 -3.22 -9.56 -18.63
CA GLN A 106 -3.71 -9.73 -20.00
C GLN A 106 -4.56 -8.52 -20.44
N LYS A 107 -3.95 -7.34 -20.52
CA LYS A 107 -4.61 -6.06 -20.84
C LYS A 107 -5.35 -6.09 -22.18
N ASP A 108 -4.85 -6.86 -23.14
CA ASP A 108 -5.46 -7.00 -24.48
C ASP A 108 -6.82 -7.73 -24.47
N LEU A 109 -7.18 -8.39 -23.39
CA LEU A 109 -8.53 -8.98 -23.21
C LEU A 109 -9.59 -7.92 -22.94
N ILE A 110 -9.19 -6.70 -22.56
CA ILE A 110 -10.08 -5.61 -22.17
C ILE A 110 -10.16 -4.65 -23.36
N PRO A 111 -11.37 -4.41 -23.92
CA PRO A 111 -11.54 -3.43 -25.00
C PRO A 111 -11.06 -2.03 -24.59
N ASP A 112 -10.39 -1.31 -25.49
CA ASP A 112 -9.84 0.03 -25.24
C ASP A 112 -10.88 1.02 -24.72
N SER A 113 -12.16 0.86 -25.12
CA SER A 113 -13.27 1.73 -24.70
C SER A 113 -13.65 1.63 -23.21
N ILE A 114 -13.20 0.56 -22.54
CA ILE A 114 -13.49 0.30 -21.11
C ILE A 114 -12.22 -0.03 -20.34
N ARG A 115 -11.05 0.35 -20.86
CA ARG A 115 -9.76 0.07 -20.24
C ARG A 115 -9.28 1.28 -19.44
N TYR A 116 -8.96 1.06 -18.17
CA TYR A 116 -8.63 2.08 -17.19
C TYR A 116 -7.18 2.03 -16.67
N PHE A 117 -6.33 1.10 -17.13
CA PHE A 117 -4.91 1.04 -16.73
C PHE A 117 -4.15 2.36 -16.97
N ASP A 118 -4.56 3.11 -17.99
CA ASP A 118 -3.96 4.41 -18.32
C ASP A 118 -4.33 5.52 -17.31
N ASN A 119 -5.21 5.21 -16.34
CA ASN A 119 -5.55 6.11 -15.24
C ASN A 119 -4.46 6.13 -14.14
N ILE A 120 -3.54 5.16 -14.12
CA ILE A 120 -2.45 5.15 -13.16
C ILE A 120 -1.48 6.30 -13.46
N SER A 121 -1.10 7.04 -12.42
CA SER A 121 -0.14 8.13 -12.53
C SER A 121 1.17 7.68 -13.18
N PRO A 122 1.74 8.45 -14.11
CA PRO A 122 3.07 8.20 -14.66
C PRO A 122 4.14 8.10 -13.56
N PHE A 123 4.05 8.90 -12.51
CA PHE A 123 4.95 8.84 -11.35
C PHE A 123 4.97 7.43 -10.73
N VAL A 124 3.80 6.85 -10.49
CA VAL A 124 3.68 5.50 -9.93
C VAL A 124 4.28 4.47 -10.89
N THR A 125 3.96 4.58 -12.18
CA THR A 125 4.49 3.69 -13.22
C THR A 125 6.01 3.76 -13.29
N ASP A 126 6.59 4.96 -13.22
CA ASP A 126 8.04 5.18 -13.24
C ASP A 126 8.72 4.64 -11.97
N LYS A 127 8.10 4.80 -10.80
CA LYS A 127 8.60 4.21 -9.55
C LYS A 127 8.60 2.69 -9.61
N PHE A 128 7.52 2.07 -10.08
CA PHE A 128 7.51 0.62 -10.29
C PHE A 128 8.55 0.15 -11.30
N GLN A 129 8.79 0.92 -12.38
CA GLN A 129 9.79 0.55 -13.39
C GLN A 129 11.22 0.50 -12.83
N GLN A 130 11.54 1.24 -11.75
CA GLN A 130 12.84 1.18 -11.06
C GLN A 130 13.11 -0.19 -10.41
N MET A 131 12.07 -1.00 -10.20
CA MET A 131 12.16 -2.35 -9.63
C MET A 131 12.33 -3.44 -10.69
N ALA A 132 12.44 -3.08 -11.96
CA ALA A 132 12.59 -4.06 -13.04
C ALA A 132 13.85 -4.92 -12.85
N PRO A 133 13.75 -6.26 -12.86
CA PRO A 133 14.92 -7.15 -12.74
C PRO A 133 15.91 -7.02 -13.91
N SER A 134 15.43 -6.55 -15.05
CA SER A 134 16.23 -6.26 -16.25
C SER A 134 15.54 -5.23 -17.13
N GLU A 135 16.27 -4.60 -18.05
CA GLU A 135 15.75 -3.59 -18.99
C GLU A 135 14.65 -4.13 -19.92
N ASP A 136 14.60 -5.44 -20.15
CA ASP A 136 13.59 -6.09 -21.00
C ASP A 136 12.21 -6.26 -20.29
N ILE A 137 12.17 -6.08 -18.98
CA ILE A 137 10.93 -6.22 -18.19
C ILE A 137 10.25 -4.87 -18.04
N ARG A 138 9.06 -4.76 -18.61
CA ARG A 138 8.15 -3.66 -18.32
C ARG A 138 7.31 -4.02 -17.10
N VAL A 139 7.55 -3.37 -15.97
CA VAL A 139 6.90 -3.72 -14.70
C VAL A 139 5.40 -3.47 -14.76
N SER A 140 4.94 -2.45 -15.49
CA SER A 140 3.52 -2.19 -15.71
C SER A 140 2.77 -3.29 -16.48
N ASP A 141 3.46 -4.26 -17.08
CA ASP A 141 2.80 -5.45 -17.65
C ASP A 141 2.42 -6.47 -16.56
N TYR A 142 2.93 -6.33 -15.34
CA TYR A 142 2.74 -7.27 -14.22
C TYR A 142 2.02 -6.66 -13.03
N THR A 143 1.97 -5.33 -12.91
CA THR A 143 1.32 -4.64 -11.80
C THR A 143 0.58 -3.39 -12.24
N ALA A 144 -0.44 -3.02 -11.49
CA ALA A 144 -1.05 -1.70 -11.50
C ALA A 144 -1.06 -1.16 -10.06
N GLY A 145 -0.65 0.10 -9.87
CA GLY A 145 -0.65 0.73 -8.55
C GLY A 145 -2.07 0.80 -7.98
N TYR A 146 -2.18 0.66 -6.68
CA TYR A 146 -3.45 0.75 -5.94
C TYR A 146 -3.45 1.97 -5.04
N MET A 147 -2.70 1.92 -3.96
CA MET A 147 -2.52 3.02 -3.01
C MET A 147 -1.06 3.36 -2.84
N TRP A 148 -0.76 4.57 -2.40
CA TRP A 148 0.59 5.00 -2.14
C TRP A 148 0.64 6.02 -0.99
N GLY A 149 1.82 6.31 -0.50
CA GLY A 149 2.01 7.34 0.50
C GLY A 149 3.45 7.46 0.98
N THR A 150 3.61 8.19 2.06
CA THR A 150 4.89 8.43 2.74
C THR A 150 4.84 7.91 4.18
N THR A 151 6.00 7.79 4.80
CA THR A 151 6.11 7.56 6.25
C THR A 151 6.54 8.86 6.94
N GLY A 152 5.90 9.17 8.07
CA GLY A 152 6.17 10.39 8.82
C GLY A 152 5.79 10.27 10.28
N PHE A 153 5.67 11.41 10.94
CA PHE A 153 5.13 11.49 12.30
C PHE A 153 3.69 12.01 12.27
N ILE A 154 2.75 11.21 12.79
CA ILE A 154 1.49 11.76 13.30
C ILE A 154 1.81 12.39 14.65
N TYR A 155 1.34 13.60 14.94
CA TYR A 155 1.57 14.25 16.21
C TYR A 155 0.37 15.02 16.72
N ASN A 156 0.33 15.24 18.03
CA ASN A 156 -0.71 16.04 18.66
C ASN A 156 -0.17 17.44 18.96
N PRO A 157 -0.63 18.51 18.25
CA PRO A 157 -0.14 19.89 18.43
C PRO A 157 -0.37 20.47 19.83
N GLN A 158 -1.21 19.85 20.66
CA GLN A 158 -1.38 20.26 22.05
C GLN A 158 -0.15 19.95 22.92
N PHE A 159 0.65 18.96 22.53
CA PHE A 159 1.81 18.46 23.29
C PHE A 159 3.14 18.66 22.56
N VAL A 160 3.12 18.82 21.25
CA VAL A 160 4.32 18.82 20.40
C VAL A 160 4.27 19.97 19.41
N ASN A 161 5.33 20.78 19.33
CA ASN A 161 5.45 21.77 18.28
C ASN A 161 5.96 21.13 16.98
N ARG A 162 5.47 21.61 15.83
CA ARG A 162 5.88 21.11 14.52
C ARG A 162 7.40 21.19 14.28
N GLU A 163 8.04 22.26 14.76
CA GLU A 163 9.47 22.49 14.63
C GLU A 163 10.32 21.44 15.33
N ASP A 164 9.80 20.84 16.41
CA ASP A 164 10.46 19.76 17.16
C ASP A 164 10.57 18.46 16.32
N LEU A 165 9.80 18.35 15.26
CA LEU A 165 9.67 17.18 14.38
C LEU A 165 10.33 17.39 13.02
N SER A 166 11.12 18.46 12.87
CA SER A 166 11.83 18.74 11.61
C SER A 166 12.87 17.68 11.23
N SER A 167 13.26 16.82 12.18
CA SER A 167 14.23 15.72 12.01
C SER A 167 13.73 14.43 12.64
N TRP A 168 14.12 13.29 12.07
CA TRP A 168 13.94 11.97 12.71
C TRP A 168 14.66 11.85 14.05
N ALA A 169 15.58 12.77 14.38
CA ALA A 169 16.18 12.89 15.72
C ALA A 169 15.15 13.02 16.85
N ALA A 170 13.92 13.43 16.55
CA ALA A 170 12.82 13.49 17.50
C ALA A 170 12.60 12.16 18.27
N VAL A 171 12.90 11.01 17.64
CA VAL A 171 12.80 9.71 18.34
C VAL A 171 13.79 9.56 19.51
N LEU A 172 14.81 10.41 19.57
CA LEU A 172 15.83 10.40 20.61
C LEU A 172 15.59 11.47 21.68
N ASP A 173 14.65 12.40 21.48
CA ASP A 173 14.43 13.52 22.38
C ASP A 173 13.82 13.05 23.74
N PRO A 174 14.51 13.27 24.88
CA PRO A 174 14.01 12.84 26.18
C PRO A 174 12.65 13.43 26.58
N LYS A 175 12.22 14.56 25.95
CA LYS A 175 10.90 15.16 26.23
C LYS A 175 9.75 14.22 25.83
N PHE A 176 10.00 13.28 24.93
CA PHE A 176 9.04 12.29 24.47
C PHE A 176 9.16 10.94 25.21
N GLU A 177 9.79 10.90 26.40
CA GLU A 177 9.92 9.67 27.18
C GLU A 177 8.56 8.99 27.36
N ASN A 178 8.44 7.73 26.87
CA ASN A 178 7.22 6.93 26.90
C ASN A 178 6.01 7.60 26.21
N LYS A 179 6.25 8.31 25.08
CA LYS A 179 5.24 9.07 24.34
C LYS A 179 5.22 8.80 22.84
N ILE A 180 6.13 7.98 22.34
CA ILE A 180 6.21 7.65 20.91
C ILE A 180 5.64 6.27 20.67
N LEU A 181 4.66 6.17 19.77
CA LEU A 181 4.30 4.93 19.10
C LEU A 181 5.18 4.77 17.87
N MET A 182 5.52 3.54 17.57
CA MET A 182 6.30 3.21 16.40
C MET A 182 5.63 2.07 15.63
N LYS A 183 5.52 2.20 14.33
CA LYS A 183 4.95 1.18 13.47
C LYS A 183 5.70 -0.14 13.62
N ASP A 184 5.00 -1.25 13.82
CA ASP A 184 5.59 -2.59 13.84
C ASP A 184 5.85 -3.10 12.43
N ALA A 185 6.51 -2.27 11.62
CA ALA A 185 6.88 -2.49 10.23
C ALA A 185 8.38 -2.21 10.05
N PHE A 186 9.19 -3.25 10.23
CA PHE A 186 10.65 -3.11 10.30
C PHE A 186 11.27 -2.51 9.03
N ARG A 187 10.66 -2.70 7.87
CA ARG A 187 11.12 -2.15 6.59
C ARG A 187 10.97 -0.64 6.56
N ASP A 188 9.81 -0.14 6.94
CA ASP A 188 9.50 1.30 6.96
C ASP A 188 10.33 2.02 8.00
N VAL A 189 10.41 1.48 9.22
CA VAL A 189 11.22 2.07 10.29
C VAL A 189 12.70 2.09 9.91
N TYR A 190 13.23 1.00 9.32
CA TYR A 190 14.60 0.98 8.83
C TYR A 190 14.83 2.05 7.77
N SER A 191 13.94 2.15 6.78
CA SER A 191 14.11 3.05 5.63
C SER A 191 14.19 4.52 6.03
N VAL A 192 13.43 4.95 7.04
CA VAL A 192 13.48 6.34 7.51
C VAL A 192 14.65 6.60 8.48
N LEU A 193 14.94 5.64 9.35
CA LEU A 193 16.03 5.83 10.33
C LEU A 193 17.43 5.67 9.72
N VAL A 194 17.59 4.95 8.61
CA VAL A 194 18.87 4.93 7.89
C VAL A 194 19.17 6.28 7.24
N LEU A 195 18.16 7.01 6.77
CA LEU A 195 18.32 8.38 6.26
C LEU A 195 18.81 9.31 7.36
N TYR A 196 18.25 9.20 8.58
CA TYR A 196 18.72 9.95 9.74
C TYR A 196 20.15 9.58 10.14
N ALA A 197 20.45 8.28 10.25
CA ALA A 197 21.76 7.81 10.70
C ALA A 197 22.91 8.22 9.78
N PHE A 198 22.61 8.48 8.50
CA PHE A 198 23.57 8.88 7.48
C PHE A 198 23.29 10.28 6.89
N ALA A 199 22.55 11.13 7.64
CA ALA A 199 22.18 12.47 7.16
C ALA A 199 23.36 13.34 6.77
N ASP A 200 24.45 13.33 7.55
CA ASP A 200 25.68 14.08 7.23
C ASP A 200 26.31 13.63 5.90
N GLN A 201 26.28 12.33 5.58
CA GLN A 201 26.80 11.79 4.34
C GLN A 201 25.90 12.14 3.12
N ILE A 202 24.59 12.18 3.35
CA ILE A 202 23.64 12.66 2.34
C ILE A 202 23.92 14.13 2.02
N GLU A 203 24.07 14.95 3.06
CA GLU A 203 24.35 16.39 2.91
C GLU A 203 25.71 16.65 2.22
N ALA A 204 26.71 15.83 2.55
CA ALA A 204 28.03 15.88 1.88
C ALA A 204 28.02 15.34 0.44
N GLY A 205 26.91 14.72 -0.02
CA GLY A 205 26.81 14.09 -1.34
C GLY A 205 27.63 12.81 -1.48
N GLU A 206 28.00 12.17 -0.37
CA GLU A 206 28.78 10.93 -0.33
C GLU A 206 27.92 9.69 -0.61
N VAL A 207 26.61 9.77 -0.30
CA VAL A 207 25.62 8.72 -0.53
C VAL A 207 24.26 9.33 -0.86
N THR A 208 23.50 8.65 -1.69
CA THR A 208 22.11 9.05 -1.99
C THR A 208 21.12 8.36 -1.05
N ARG A 209 19.91 8.93 -0.92
CA ARG A 209 18.81 8.33 -0.17
C ARG A 209 18.40 6.96 -0.73
N ASP A 210 18.32 6.88 -2.06
CA ASP A 210 17.98 5.62 -2.74
C ASP A 210 19.02 4.52 -2.48
N GLU A 211 20.33 4.85 -2.49
CA GLU A 211 21.37 3.88 -2.13
C GLU A 211 21.27 3.42 -0.67
N LEU A 212 20.91 4.31 0.26
CA LEU A 212 20.76 3.94 1.68
C LEU A 212 19.60 2.99 1.92
N VAL A 213 18.46 3.24 1.27
CA VAL A 213 17.24 2.44 1.44
C VAL A 213 17.32 1.11 0.68
N ARG A 214 17.95 1.12 -0.50
CA ARG A 214 18.11 -0.08 -1.36
C ARG A 214 19.20 -1.01 -0.89
N ASP A 215 20.39 -0.47 -0.59
CA ASP A 215 21.60 -1.26 -0.36
C ASP A 215 21.76 -1.53 1.15
N ILE A 216 21.12 -2.56 1.65
CA ILE A 216 21.12 -2.93 3.07
C ILE A 216 22.44 -3.64 3.41
N THR A 217 23.27 -2.99 4.24
CA THR A 217 24.57 -3.51 4.66
C THR A 217 24.63 -3.73 6.18
N PRO A 218 25.52 -4.60 6.70
CA PRO A 218 25.70 -4.78 8.14
C PRO A 218 26.00 -3.47 8.89
N GLU A 219 26.76 -2.56 8.27
CA GLU A 219 27.11 -1.25 8.84
C GLU A 219 25.84 -0.38 9.00
N ARG A 220 25.01 -0.29 7.94
CA ARG A 220 23.77 0.49 7.95
C ARG A 220 22.76 -0.07 8.94
N VAL A 221 22.62 -1.39 8.99
CA VAL A 221 21.75 -2.07 9.97
C VAL A 221 22.23 -1.83 11.41
N ALA A 222 23.54 -1.87 11.66
CA ALA A 222 24.10 -1.58 12.97
C ALA A 222 23.85 -0.12 13.40
N ALA A 223 23.96 0.83 12.49
CA ALA A 223 23.68 2.24 12.75
C ALA A 223 22.20 2.47 13.13
N VAL A 224 21.27 1.90 12.38
CA VAL A 224 19.83 1.98 12.68
C VAL A 224 19.51 1.30 14.00
N LYS A 225 20.11 0.14 14.27
CA LYS A 225 19.97 -0.56 15.55
C LYS A 225 20.39 0.32 16.73
N GLU A 226 21.50 1.03 16.61
CA GLU A 226 21.98 1.94 17.66
C GLU A 226 20.98 3.07 17.90
N VAL A 227 20.42 3.69 16.85
CA VAL A 227 19.37 4.71 16.98
C VAL A 227 18.15 4.14 17.72
N LEU A 228 17.67 2.97 17.34
CA LEU A 228 16.50 2.33 17.95
C LEU A 228 16.73 1.96 19.42
N LEU A 229 17.94 1.50 19.78
CA LEU A 229 18.30 1.21 21.17
C LEU A 229 18.32 2.48 22.03
N GLN A 230 18.79 3.59 21.49
CA GLN A 230 18.77 4.89 22.18
C GLN A 230 17.34 5.43 22.31
N ALA A 231 16.50 5.24 21.28
CA ALA A 231 15.09 5.66 21.27
C ALA A 231 14.19 4.82 22.20
N LYS A 232 14.68 3.72 22.76
CA LYS A 232 13.86 2.74 23.47
C LYS A 232 13.05 3.32 24.63
N LYS A 233 13.57 4.33 25.33
CA LYS A 233 12.87 4.97 26.45
C LYS A 233 11.73 5.87 26.02
N GLN A 234 11.79 6.39 24.81
CA GLN A 234 10.76 7.24 24.21
C GLN A 234 9.59 6.42 23.69
N ILE A 235 9.86 5.16 23.27
CA ILE A 235 8.86 4.27 22.68
C ILE A 235 7.95 3.70 23.75
N CYS A 236 6.64 4.01 23.67
CA CYS A 236 5.60 3.46 24.54
C CYS A 236 4.93 2.21 23.96
N GLY A 237 5.07 1.94 22.67
CA GLY A 237 4.50 0.76 22.01
C GLY A 237 4.91 0.60 20.56
N TRP A 238 4.82 -0.64 20.10
CA TRP A 238 4.92 -1.02 18.69
C TRP A 238 3.50 -1.31 18.21
N GLU A 239 3.07 -0.68 17.12
CA GLU A 239 1.67 -0.74 16.70
C GLU A 239 1.55 -1.04 15.20
N ILE A 240 0.43 -1.65 14.81
CA ILE A 240 0.00 -1.81 13.43
C ILE A 240 -1.26 -0.97 13.20
N ASP A 241 -2.28 -1.10 14.06
CA ASP A 241 -3.59 -0.46 13.86
C ASP A 241 -4.08 0.38 15.06
N PHE A 242 -3.63 0.09 16.29
CA PHE A 242 -4.16 0.75 17.48
C PHE A 242 -3.60 2.16 17.74
N GLY A 243 -2.64 2.61 16.94
CA GLY A 243 -1.97 3.91 17.10
C GLY A 243 -2.93 5.08 17.04
N LYS A 244 -3.92 5.03 16.16
CA LYS A 244 -4.98 6.02 15.98
C LYS A 244 -5.72 6.32 17.30
N GLU A 245 -6.20 5.28 17.98
CA GLU A 245 -6.93 5.39 19.25
C GLU A 245 -6.06 5.93 20.40
N GLU A 246 -4.80 5.49 20.51
CA GLU A 246 -3.89 5.93 21.54
C GLU A 246 -3.45 7.41 21.35
N MET A 247 -3.31 7.87 20.12
CA MET A 247 -3.07 9.28 19.77
C MET A 247 -4.25 10.16 20.16
N THR A 248 -5.47 9.76 19.79
CA THR A 248 -6.70 10.48 20.11
C THR A 248 -6.94 10.60 21.62
N LYS A 249 -6.59 9.57 22.39
CA LYS A 249 -6.66 9.58 23.85
C LYS A 249 -5.53 10.36 24.54
N GLY A 250 -4.56 10.88 23.80
CA GLY A 250 -3.40 11.60 24.33
C GLY A 250 -2.42 10.75 25.14
N LYS A 251 -2.49 9.43 25.00
CA LYS A 251 -1.55 8.52 25.64
C LYS A 251 -0.18 8.54 24.94
N ALA A 252 -0.19 8.55 23.61
CA ALA A 252 0.94 8.88 22.79
C ALA A 252 0.85 10.32 22.28
N TRP A 253 2.00 10.95 22.04
CA TRP A 253 2.09 12.31 21.50
C TRP A 253 2.61 12.30 20.07
N LEU A 254 3.36 11.27 19.71
CA LEU A 254 3.92 11.00 18.40
C LEU A 254 3.62 9.55 17.99
N ASN A 255 3.41 9.35 16.70
CA ASN A 255 3.39 8.04 16.08
C ASN A 255 4.18 8.08 14.77
N LEU A 256 5.25 7.30 14.65
CA LEU A 256 5.90 7.04 13.37
C LEU A 256 4.99 6.09 12.59
N SER A 257 4.35 6.60 11.53
CA SER A 257 3.28 5.89 10.82
C SER A 257 3.19 6.28 9.35
N TRP A 258 2.32 5.62 8.63
CA TRP A 258 2.01 5.88 7.23
C TRP A 258 1.05 7.06 7.07
N SER A 259 1.14 7.78 5.94
CA SER A 259 0.30 8.95 5.65
C SER A 259 -1.19 8.63 5.59
N GLY A 260 -1.59 7.45 5.10
CA GLY A 260 -2.98 7.04 5.11
C GLY A 260 -3.53 6.83 6.52
N ASP A 261 -2.80 6.12 7.38
CA ASP A 261 -3.15 6.02 8.81
C ASP A 261 -3.21 7.40 9.48
N ALA A 262 -2.33 8.33 9.06
CA ALA A 262 -2.34 9.68 9.58
C ALA A 262 -3.64 10.40 9.22
N GLN A 263 -4.06 10.36 7.96
CA GLN A 263 -5.29 11.00 7.52
C GLN A 263 -6.51 10.44 8.26
N PHE A 264 -6.64 9.13 8.30
CA PHE A 264 -7.73 8.48 9.04
C PHE A 264 -7.73 8.90 10.53
N ALA A 265 -6.55 8.93 11.17
CA ALA A 265 -6.44 9.34 12.57
C ALA A 265 -6.76 10.82 12.78
N ILE A 266 -6.42 11.70 11.84
CA ILE A 266 -6.73 13.14 11.88
C ILE A 266 -8.25 13.34 11.81
N GLU A 267 -8.93 12.68 10.90
CA GLU A 267 -10.39 12.76 10.74
C GLU A 267 -11.13 12.22 11.96
N GLU A 268 -10.80 11.02 12.42
CA GLU A 268 -11.41 10.40 13.60
C GLU A 268 -11.19 11.25 14.87
N ALA A 269 -10.00 11.80 15.04
CA ALA A 269 -9.68 12.66 16.17
C ALA A 269 -10.47 13.99 16.13
N ALA A 270 -10.65 14.56 14.95
CA ALA A 270 -11.39 15.81 14.74
C ALA A 270 -12.87 15.66 15.16
N GLU A 271 -13.52 14.53 14.87
CA GLU A 271 -14.87 14.21 15.35
C GLU A 271 -14.98 14.24 16.89
N MET A 272 -13.89 13.89 17.57
CA MET A 272 -13.80 13.92 19.05
C MET A 272 -13.28 15.25 19.61
N GLY A 273 -13.05 16.24 18.75
CA GLY A 273 -12.52 17.55 19.10
C GLY A 273 -11.02 17.55 19.46
N VAL A 274 -10.30 16.54 19.00
CA VAL A 274 -8.83 16.43 19.14
C VAL A 274 -8.19 16.78 17.80
N MET A 275 -7.19 17.66 17.82
CA MET A 275 -6.41 18.02 16.64
C MET A 275 -5.18 17.12 16.56
N LEU A 276 -5.01 16.44 15.45
CA LEU A 276 -3.77 15.76 15.05
C LEU A 276 -3.24 16.38 13.77
N ASP A 277 -1.96 16.20 13.48
CA ASP A 277 -1.32 16.67 12.25
C ASP A 277 -0.21 15.69 11.85
N TYR A 278 0.31 15.83 10.63
CA TYR A 278 1.31 14.95 10.05
C TYR A 278 2.51 15.73 9.50
N ILE A 279 3.70 15.17 9.60
CA ILE A 279 4.93 15.76 9.08
C ILE A 279 5.91 14.68 8.60
N VAL A 280 6.53 14.93 7.45
CA VAL A 280 7.70 14.20 6.98
C VAL A 280 8.96 15.01 7.33
N PRO A 281 9.91 14.47 8.11
CA PRO A 281 11.15 15.15 8.48
C PRO A 281 12.05 15.51 7.29
N GLN A 282 12.98 16.45 7.52
CA GLN A 282 13.82 17.04 6.47
C GLN A 282 14.83 16.07 5.85
N GLU A 283 15.26 15.04 6.53
CA GLU A 283 16.15 14.03 5.99
C GLU A 283 15.50 13.25 4.84
N GLY A 284 14.18 13.32 4.76
CA GLY A 284 13.37 12.59 3.81
C GLY A 284 12.70 11.37 4.42
N SER A 285 12.08 10.57 3.58
CA SER A 285 11.32 9.38 3.99
C SER A 285 11.42 8.27 2.94
N ASN A 286 10.66 7.18 3.15
CA ASN A 286 10.28 6.32 2.05
C ASN A 286 9.00 6.86 1.38
N VAL A 287 8.89 6.58 0.09
CA VAL A 287 7.61 6.59 -0.62
C VAL A 287 7.29 5.13 -0.94
N TRP A 288 6.15 4.68 -0.49
CA TRP A 288 5.71 3.28 -0.65
C TRP A 288 4.50 3.19 -1.56
N PHE A 289 4.35 2.03 -2.21
CA PHE A 289 3.26 1.74 -3.14
C PHE A 289 2.75 0.32 -2.91
N ASP A 290 1.44 0.17 -2.83
CA ASP A 290 0.81 -1.13 -2.98
C ASP A 290 0.28 -1.29 -4.41
N GLY A 291 0.35 -2.49 -4.93
CA GLY A 291 -0.05 -2.73 -6.32
C GLY A 291 -0.69 -4.09 -6.54
N TRP A 292 -1.68 -4.10 -7.42
CA TRP A 292 -2.37 -5.31 -7.84
C TRP A 292 -1.51 -6.14 -8.78
N VAL A 293 -1.33 -7.42 -8.48
CA VAL A 293 -0.59 -8.38 -9.30
C VAL A 293 -1.37 -9.67 -9.51
N ILE A 294 -1.01 -10.44 -10.55
CA ILE A 294 -1.54 -11.78 -10.82
C ILE A 294 -0.46 -12.80 -10.42
N PRO A 295 -0.64 -13.56 -9.31
CA PRO A 295 0.32 -14.58 -8.90
C PRO A 295 0.41 -15.73 -9.90
N LYS A 296 1.58 -16.39 -9.94
CA LYS A 296 1.92 -17.50 -10.85
C LYS A 296 0.91 -18.64 -10.88
N TYR A 297 0.28 -18.94 -9.76
CA TYR A 297 -0.63 -20.09 -9.61
C TYR A 297 -2.10 -19.72 -9.84
N ALA A 298 -2.40 -18.50 -10.27
CA ALA A 298 -3.73 -18.02 -10.60
C ALA A 298 -4.47 -18.95 -11.60
N LYS A 299 -5.77 -19.08 -11.44
CA LYS A 299 -6.63 -19.93 -12.28
C LYS A 299 -7.61 -19.12 -13.13
N ASN A 300 -7.96 -17.92 -12.70
CA ASN A 300 -8.92 -17.05 -13.37
C ASN A 300 -8.26 -15.72 -13.80
N THR A 301 -7.22 -15.80 -14.63
CA THR A 301 -6.40 -14.65 -15.04
C THR A 301 -7.18 -13.61 -15.84
N LYS A 302 -8.25 -14.03 -16.57
CA LYS A 302 -9.14 -13.10 -17.27
C LYS A 302 -9.89 -12.20 -16.28
N ALA A 303 -10.59 -12.80 -15.31
CA ALA A 303 -11.30 -12.02 -14.30
C ALA A 303 -10.34 -11.18 -13.43
N ALA A 304 -9.12 -11.69 -13.17
CA ALA A 304 -8.08 -10.94 -12.48
C ALA A 304 -7.66 -9.68 -13.25
N ALA A 305 -7.44 -9.78 -14.58
CA ALA A 305 -7.10 -8.61 -15.40
C ALA A 305 -8.24 -7.56 -15.39
N TYR A 306 -9.48 -8.00 -15.50
CA TYR A 306 -10.65 -7.11 -15.42
C TYR A 306 -10.81 -6.49 -14.03
N PHE A 307 -10.54 -7.24 -12.96
CA PHE A 307 -10.60 -6.70 -11.59
C PHE A 307 -9.54 -5.61 -11.37
N ILE A 308 -8.31 -5.86 -11.79
CA ILE A 308 -7.23 -4.88 -11.66
C ILE A 308 -7.56 -3.60 -12.46
N ASP A 309 -8.07 -3.76 -13.68
CA ASP A 309 -8.50 -2.62 -14.50
C ASP A 309 -9.67 -1.85 -13.88
N TYR A 310 -10.65 -2.57 -13.33
CA TYR A 310 -11.79 -1.99 -12.63
C TYR A 310 -11.36 -1.15 -11.42
N MET A 311 -10.35 -1.60 -10.68
CA MET A 311 -9.77 -0.84 -9.56
C MET A 311 -9.05 0.45 -10.01
N CYS A 312 -8.67 0.56 -11.29
CA CYS A 312 -8.05 1.76 -11.85
C CYS A 312 -9.07 2.82 -12.32
N ARG A 313 -10.37 2.61 -12.18
CA ARG A 313 -11.39 3.60 -12.49
C ARG A 313 -11.33 4.75 -11.50
N ALA A 314 -11.52 5.99 -11.98
CA ALA A 314 -11.46 7.18 -11.13
C ALA A 314 -12.52 7.17 -10.01
N ASP A 315 -13.77 6.77 -10.34
CA ASP A 315 -14.85 6.66 -9.37
C ASP A 315 -14.58 5.61 -8.28
N ASN A 316 -14.01 4.46 -8.64
CA ASN A 316 -13.60 3.43 -7.68
C ASN A 316 -12.38 3.85 -6.86
N ALA A 317 -11.47 4.61 -7.46
CA ALA A 317 -10.31 5.17 -6.77
C ALA A 317 -10.74 6.13 -5.67
N LEU A 318 -11.65 7.07 -5.98
CA LEU A 318 -12.22 8.02 -5.03
C LEU A 318 -12.97 7.30 -3.90
N ALA A 319 -13.87 6.36 -4.23
CA ALA A 319 -14.62 5.62 -3.22
C ALA A 319 -13.67 4.85 -2.25
N ASN A 320 -12.62 4.23 -2.78
CA ASN A 320 -11.61 3.59 -1.92
C ASN A 320 -10.82 4.61 -1.08
N MET A 321 -10.50 5.80 -1.59
CA MET A 321 -9.83 6.85 -0.82
C MET A 321 -10.69 7.29 0.36
N ASP A 322 -11.98 7.52 0.13
CA ASP A 322 -12.94 7.94 1.16
C ASP A 322 -13.11 6.88 2.26
N GLU A 323 -13.21 5.61 1.89
CA GLU A 323 -13.43 4.52 2.85
C GLU A 323 -12.19 4.20 3.69
N ILE A 324 -11.00 4.20 3.07
CA ILE A 324 -9.79 3.68 3.73
C ILE A 324 -8.79 4.76 4.17
N GLY A 325 -8.99 6.02 3.78
CA GLY A 325 -8.12 7.14 4.15
C GLY A 325 -6.73 7.13 3.49
N TYR A 326 -6.57 6.39 2.38
CA TYR A 326 -5.30 6.30 1.64
C TYR A 326 -5.44 6.89 0.25
N VAL A 327 -4.37 7.51 -0.27
CA VAL A 327 -4.41 8.11 -1.60
C VAL A 327 -4.20 7.07 -2.70
N SER A 328 -5.07 7.11 -3.70
CA SER A 328 -5.00 6.20 -4.84
C SER A 328 -3.82 6.51 -5.76
N CYS A 329 -3.32 5.46 -6.43
CA CYS A 329 -2.37 5.59 -7.53
C CYS A 329 -3.00 6.12 -8.84
N ALA A 330 -4.31 6.34 -8.90
CA ALA A 330 -4.99 6.96 -10.04
C ALA A 330 -4.65 8.47 -10.10
N GLY A 331 -4.15 8.93 -11.24
CA GLY A 331 -3.71 10.32 -11.44
C GLY A 331 -3.20 10.56 -12.87
N GLY A 332 -3.37 9.57 -13.76
CA GLY A 332 -3.08 9.73 -15.19
C GLY A 332 -4.08 10.65 -15.88
N ASP A 333 -3.77 11.08 -17.10
CA ASP A 333 -4.51 12.10 -17.86
C ASP A 333 -6.04 11.94 -17.84
N LYS A 334 -6.54 10.71 -17.88
CA LYS A 334 -7.99 10.45 -17.91
C LYS A 334 -8.65 10.47 -16.52
N ALA A 335 -7.88 10.26 -15.46
CA ALA A 335 -8.39 10.24 -14.10
C ALA A 335 -8.14 11.57 -13.38
N ALA A 336 -7.10 12.31 -13.76
CA ALA A 336 -6.65 13.50 -13.07
C ALA A 336 -7.78 14.54 -12.89
N ALA A 337 -8.56 14.81 -13.95
CA ALA A 337 -9.65 15.75 -13.87
C ALA A 337 -10.74 15.34 -12.87
N ALA A 338 -11.14 14.06 -12.87
CA ALA A 338 -12.17 13.56 -11.96
C ALA A 338 -11.66 13.52 -10.50
N ILE A 339 -10.38 13.18 -10.29
CA ILE A 339 -9.78 13.22 -8.95
C ILE A 339 -9.70 14.67 -8.43
N LEU A 340 -9.27 15.62 -9.29
CA LEU A 340 -9.13 17.03 -8.89
C LEU A 340 -10.47 17.73 -8.72
N GLU A 341 -11.54 17.29 -9.40
CA GLU A 341 -12.91 17.79 -9.20
C GLU A 341 -13.36 17.57 -7.75
N GLU A 342 -13.00 16.46 -7.14
CA GLU A 342 -13.38 16.08 -5.77
C GLU A 342 -12.36 16.53 -4.71
N GLN A 343 -11.06 16.59 -5.06
CA GLN A 343 -9.99 16.74 -4.08
C GLN A 343 -9.38 18.14 -4.03
N ASN A 344 -9.57 18.99 -5.08
CA ASN A 344 -8.98 20.33 -5.09
C ASN A 344 -9.97 21.35 -4.48
N ASP A 345 -9.73 21.73 -3.23
CA ASP A 345 -10.61 22.62 -2.45
C ASP A 345 -9.81 23.72 -1.74
N GLU A 346 -9.93 24.99 -2.21
CA GLU A 346 -9.25 26.15 -1.63
C GLU A 346 -9.82 26.53 -0.24
N GLU A 347 -11.09 26.22 0.05
CA GLU A 347 -11.69 26.52 1.35
C GLU A 347 -11.15 25.59 2.44
N GLU A 348 -10.97 24.31 2.10
CA GLU A 348 -10.44 23.30 3.01
C GLU A 348 -8.90 23.36 3.09
N TRP A 349 -8.24 23.51 1.94
CA TRP A 349 -6.77 23.54 1.81
C TRP A 349 -6.29 24.89 1.25
N PRO A 350 -6.20 25.95 2.09
CA PRO A 350 -5.85 27.30 1.61
C PRO A 350 -4.39 27.42 1.12
N GLU A 351 -3.51 26.53 1.55
CA GLU A 351 -2.12 26.47 1.06
C GLU A 351 -2.04 25.49 -0.12
N THR A 352 -1.29 25.87 -1.15
CA THR A 352 -1.11 25.03 -2.32
C THR A 352 0.07 24.08 -2.18
N VAL A 353 -0.01 22.93 -2.84
CA VAL A 353 1.08 21.95 -2.99
C VAL A 353 1.48 21.82 -4.46
N ASP A 354 2.76 21.62 -4.74
CA ASP A 354 3.26 21.18 -6.05
C ASP A 354 3.09 19.66 -6.16
N ALA A 355 2.02 19.23 -6.85
CA ALA A 355 1.73 17.84 -7.15
C ALA A 355 1.96 17.49 -8.64
N SER A 356 2.76 18.30 -9.35
CA SER A 356 3.12 18.08 -10.75
C SER A 356 3.82 16.75 -10.99
N TYR A 357 4.56 16.24 -10.01
CA TYR A 357 5.16 14.90 -10.06
C TYR A 357 4.13 13.80 -10.26
N PHE A 358 2.91 13.96 -9.70
CA PHE A 358 1.85 12.96 -9.70
C PHE A 358 0.89 13.13 -10.87
N PHE A 359 0.44 14.36 -11.14
CA PHE A 359 -0.54 14.67 -12.18
C PHE A 359 0.08 15.11 -13.52
N GLY A 360 1.41 15.28 -13.58
CA GLY A 360 2.13 15.81 -14.75
C GLY A 360 2.25 17.34 -14.75
N ASP A 361 3.13 17.86 -15.63
CA ASP A 361 3.46 19.31 -15.66
C ASP A 361 2.46 20.16 -16.50
N GLN A 362 1.49 19.53 -17.17
CA GLN A 362 0.57 20.26 -18.03
C GLN A 362 -0.68 20.69 -17.26
N PRO A 363 -1.20 21.90 -17.57
CA PRO A 363 -2.46 22.35 -16.97
C PRO A 363 -3.59 21.36 -17.18
N ILE A 364 -4.39 21.13 -16.14
CA ILE A 364 -5.50 20.16 -16.14
C ILE A 364 -6.80 20.95 -16.20
N ILE A 365 -7.67 20.55 -17.11
CA ILE A 365 -8.99 21.16 -17.26
C ILE A 365 -9.98 20.35 -16.43
N VAL A 366 -10.58 21.01 -15.44
CA VAL A 366 -11.63 20.45 -14.59
C VAL A 366 -12.87 21.33 -14.82
N GLU A 367 -13.92 20.77 -15.42
CA GLU A 367 -15.09 21.52 -15.86
C GLU A 367 -14.72 22.73 -16.74
N ASP A 368 -14.90 23.95 -16.22
CA ASP A 368 -14.58 25.22 -16.90
C ASP A 368 -13.30 25.91 -16.34
N GLU A 369 -12.62 25.24 -15.38
CA GLU A 369 -11.41 25.75 -14.73
C GLU A 369 -10.13 25.13 -15.32
N VAL A 370 -9.03 25.88 -15.25
CA VAL A 370 -7.70 25.42 -15.66
C VAL A 370 -6.81 25.40 -14.42
N LEU A 371 -6.53 24.22 -13.92
CA LEU A 371 -5.70 24.03 -12.73
C LEU A 371 -4.23 23.89 -13.11
N ASP A 372 -3.36 24.52 -12.31
CA ASP A 372 -1.91 24.38 -12.42
C ASP A 372 -1.42 23.28 -11.46
N PRO A 373 -0.86 22.16 -11.95
CA PRO A 373 -0.39 21.07 -11.09
C PRO A 373 0.72 21.49 -10.10
N HIS A 374 1.37 22.64 -10.34
CA HIS A 374 2.39 23.19 -9.44
C HIS A 374 1.79 23.98 -8.26
N ALA A 375 0.47 24.22 -8.25
CA ALA A 375 -0.20 25.01 -7.23
C ALA A 375 -1.65 24.54 -7.01
N LEU A 376 -1.82 23.31 -6.54
CA LEU A 376 -3.13 22.70 -6.26
C LEU A 376 -3.48 22.83 -4.78
N HIS A 377 -4.75 23.04 -4.49
CA HIS A 377 -5.33 23.09 -3.15
C HIS A 377 -5.73 21.68 -2.71
N LEU A 378 -4.73 20.88 -2.31
CA LEU A 378 -4.89 19.47 -1.96
C LEU A 378 -4.50 19.20 -0.52
N ASN A 379 -5.07 18.14 0.03
CA ASN A 379 -4.65 17.62 1.32
C ASN A 379 -3.15 17.24 1.28
N PRO A 380 -2.26 17.91 2.06
CA PRO A 380 -0.83 17.66 2.03
C PRO A 380 -0.41 16.32 2.67
N VAL A 381 -1.33 15.64 3.36
CA VAL A 381 -1.12 14.28 3.88
C VAL A 381 -1.26 13.26 2.76
N TYR A 382 -2.19 13.48 1.84
CA TYR A 382 -2.37 12.67 0.64
C TYR A 382 -1.32 12.99 -0.42
N TYR A 383 -1.25 14.27 -0.80
CA TYR A 383 -0.36 14.75 -1.86
C TYR A 383 0.72 15.64 -1.26
N ALA A 384 1.76 14.98 -0.72
CA ALA A 384 2.89 15.73 -0.18
C ALA A 384 3.52 16.60 -1.27
N ASP A 385 3.91 17.85 -0.91
CA ASP A 385 4.58 18.76 -1.83
C ASP A 385 5.78 18.10 -2.51
N LYS A 386 6.01 18.43 -3.78
CA LYS A 386 7.11 17.88 -4.59
C LYS A 386 8.45 17.95 -3.87
N SER A 387 8.73 19.02 -3.12
CA SER A 387 9.97 19.16 -2.35
C SER A 387 10.13 18.10 -1.26
N ILE A 388 9.03 17.50 -0.76
CA ILE A 388 9.05 16.36 0.17
C ILE A 388 9.31 15.09 -0.62
N ILE A 389 8.57 14.86 -1.71
CA ILE A 389 8.70 13.65 -2.55
C ILE A 389 10.11 13.52 -3.15
N ASP A 390 10.73 14.62 -3.54
CA ASP A 390 12.11 14.64 -4.05
C ASP A 390 13.15 14.18 -3.00
N ARG A 391 12.78 14.10 -1.72
CA ARG A 391 13.59 13.55 -0.64
C ARG A 391 13.17 12.16 -0.19
N CYS A 392 12.18 11.55 -0.84
CA CYS A 392 11.70 10.22 -0.51
C CYS A 392 12.37 9.17 -1.41
N ALA A 393 12.74 8.04 -0.81
CA ALA A 393 13.34 6.90 -1.48
C ALA A 393 12.36 5.74 -1.60
N LEU A 394 12.48 4.96 -2.66
CA LEU A 394 11.68 3.73 -2.87
C LEU A 394 12.30 2.58 -2.06
N MET A 395 11.45 1.79 -1.40
CA MET A 395 11.92 0.54 -0.79
C MET A 395 12.10 -0.54 -1.86
N HIS A 396 13.17 -1.31 -1.73
CA HIS A 396 13.50 -2.41 -2.63
C HIS A 396 13.49 -3.76 -1.91
N ASP A 397 13.41 -4.86 -2.67
CA ASP A 397 13.58 -6.20 -2.13
C ASP A 397 14.92 -6.33 -1.41
N ALA A 398 14.88 -6.64 -0.12
CA ALA A 398 16.07 -6.81 0.71
C ALA A 398 16.89 -8.07 0.37
N GLY A 399 16.33 -8.98 -0.43
CA GLY A 399 17.01 -10.23 -0.76
C GLY A 399 17.48 -10.99 0.49
N ASP A 400 18.77 -11.39 0.47
CA ASP A 400 19.40 -12.12 1.59
C ASP A 400 19.59 -11.24 2.85
N SER A 401 19.53 -9.90 2.71
CA SER A 401 19.68 -8.99 3.85
C SER A 401 18.42 -8.90 4.71
N GLN A 402 17.30 -9.49 4.28
CA GLN A 402 16.05 -9.50 5.05
C GLN A 402 16.20 -10.19 6.40
N GLU A 403 16.94 -11.29 6.47
CA GLU A 403 17.19 -12.00 7.73
C GLU A 403 17.89 -11.10 8.75
N MET A 404 18.90 -10.35 8.31
CA MET A 404 19.64 -9.40 9.15
C MET A 404 18.74 -8.28 9.70
N LEU A 405 17.80 -7.77 8.89
CA LEU A 405 16.81 -6.79 9.36
C LEU A 405 15.85 -7.38 10.39
N LEU A 406 15.37 -8.59 10.18
CA LEU A 406 14.49 -9.29 11.11
C LEU A 406 15.20 -9.61 12.43
N GLU A 407 16.47 -10.02 12.39
CA GLU A 407 17.28 -10.22 13.58
C GLU A 407 17.44 -8.92 14.38
N MET A 408 17.81 -7.82 13.72
CA MET A 408 17.88 -6.50 14.33
C MET A 408 16.54 -6.14 15.00
N TRP A 409 15.42 -6.29 14.28
CA TRP A 409 14.09 -5.95 14.78
C TRP A 409 13.70 -6.74 16.02
N ASN A 410 13.94 -8.05 16.00
CA ASN A 410 13.68 -8.93 17.15
C ASN A 410 14.54 -8.55 18.36
N GLU A 411 15.82 -8.25 18.16
CA GLU A 411 16.71 -7.83 19.25
C GLU A 411 16.24 -6.51 19.87
N ILE A 412 15.81 -5.52 19.08
CA ILE A 412 15.27 -4.24 19.56
C ILE A 412 14.00 -4.48 20.38
N LYS A 413 13.07 -5.31 19.90
CA LYS A 413 11.82 -5.59 20.62
C LYS A 413 12.07 -6.32 21.95
N LEU A 414 13.09 -7.17 22.01
CA LEU A 414 13.47 -7.92 23.22
C LEU A 414 14.37 -7.12 24.18
N ALA A 415 15.03 -6.04 23.73
CA ALA A 415 15.84 -5.19 24.57
C ALA A 415 14.98 -4.57 25.69
N ARG A 416 15.51 -4.55 26.94
CA ARG A 416 14.82 -4.01 28.14
C ARG A 416 15.13 -2.54 28.34
#